data_1bd2eb68876bbfa2f1e59d508f85a8d2
#
_entry.id   1bd2eb68876bbfa2f1e59d508f85a8d2
#
_cell.length_a   1.000
_cell.length_b   1.000
_cell.length_c   1.000
_cell.angle_alpha   90.00
_cell.angle_beta   90.00
_cell.angle_gamma   90.00
#
_symmetry.space_group_name_H-M   'P 1'
#
loop_
_entity.id
_entity.type
_entity.pdbx_description
1 polymer ?
#
loop_
_entity_poly.entity_id
_entity_poly.type
_entity_poly.pdbx_seq_one_letter_code
_entity_poly.pdbx_strand_id
1 'polypeptide(L)'
;MDIANFTWAENSNGRLVHIDNVPRGLECDCICPCCREKVLARHGEVRSHGFAHQSKIRKANLKICYAVTLYKLAEQIIQNRKRIKAPTYYGIFKDKDFEFVDVQIDGKYERSDKQPDVIAIGKDGKKYLIELIFNNKVQHKQPIDYKNMNCLEIDISEQNLDGLEQFLLESVECRRWLNNEEYFSNIEHCYAANNKEVRLVIESECSSCHYHTHDCAVIKDRVPIIIENNGMRYRLCKTDYLMNRIKEKEEIDRIRKEKLKLYKKQKEEEKVKKQFCNTSNYQSNRQELKTDMFEKSCFNCEMNLAWANKNGFANCGIYKRLNISQDTLPEQALKCNYFKLKTGR
;
A
#
# COMPACT_ATOMS: atom_id res chain seq x y z
N MET A 1 -24.58 13.47 18.81
CA MET A 1 -24.35 14.66 17.96
C MET A 1 -25.58 15.51 18.03
N ASP A 2 -25.45 16.67 18.62
CA ASP A 2 -26.48 17.72 18.46
C ASP A 2 -26.55 18.03 16.97
N ILE A 3 -27.81 18.12 16.46
CA ILE A 3 -28.01 18.44 15.04
C ILE A 3 -27.45 19.84 14.85
N ALA A 4 -26.27 19.93 14.25
CA ALA A 4 -25.64 21.21 13.96
C ALA A 4 -26.63 22.10 13.21
N ASN A 5 -26.59 23.41 13.47
CA ASN A 5 -27.48 24.37 12.83
C ASN A 5 -27.38 24.28 11.32
N PHE A 6 -28.52 24.26 10.65
CA PHE A 6 -28.60 24.42 9.21
C PHE A 6 -28.34 25.90 8.87
N THR A 7 -27.11 26.25 8.56
CA THR A 7 -26.70 27.63 8.24
C THR A 7 -26.73 27.91 6.74
N TRP A 8 -26.92 26.88 5.91
CA TRP A 8 -26.98 26.99 4.45
C TRP A 8 -28.25 26.37 3.89
N ALA A 9 -28.82 26.99 2.85
CA ALA A 9 -29.98 26.54 2.10
C ALA A 9 -29.88 26.92 0.63
N GLU A 10 -30.64 26.27 -0.24
CA GLU A 10 -30.66 26.54 -1.68
C GLU A 10 -31.65 27.65 -2.00
N ASN A 11 -31.20 28.67 -2.74
CA ASN A 11 -32.04 29.76 -3.23
C ASN A 11 -32.75 29.38 -4.54
N SER A 12 -33.60 30.30 -5.05
CA SER A 12 -34.33 30.13 -6.31
C SER A 12 -33.44 29.93 -7.55
N ASN A 13 -32.16 30.31 -7.48
CA ASN A 13 -31.19 30.11 -8.57
C ASN A 13 -30.41 28.76 -8.45
N GLY A 14 -30.80 27.89 -7.52
CA GLY A 14 -30.13 26.61 -7.28
C GLY A 14 -28.77 26.70 -6.60
N ARG A 15 -28.45 27.86 -6.00
CA ARG A 15 -27.19 28.06 -5.27
C ARG A 15 -27.41 28.03 -3.77
N LEU A 16 -26.48 27.42 -3.07
CA LEU A 16 -26.47 27.48 -1.61
C LEU A 16 -26.06 28.87 -1.13
N VAL A 17 -26.83 29.41 -0.20
CA VAL A 17 -26.63 30.72 0.42
C VAL A 17 -26.60 30.56 1.94
N HIS A 18 -25.74 31.37 2.57
CA HIS A 18 -25.64 31.39 4.03
C HIS A 18 -26.80 32.15 4.64
N ILE A 19 -27.23 31.74 5.84
CA ILE A 19 -28.35 32.33 6.57
C ILE A 19 -28.23 33.84 6.75
N ASP A 20 -27.02 34.37 6.98
CA ASP A 20 -26.77 35.80 7.19
C ASP A 20 -26.97 36.66 5.91
N ASN A 21 -27.04 35.99 4.75
CA ASN A 21 -27.17 36.67 3.46
C ASN A 21 -28.60 36.68 2.91
N VAL A 22 -29.57 36.26 3.71
CA VAL A 22 -30.98 36.18 3.27
C VAL A 22 -31.92 36.88 4.25
N PRO A 23 -33.08 37.37 3.78
CA PRO A 23 -34.08 37.96 4.68
C PRO A 23 -34.67 36.94 5.66
N ARG A 24 -35.17 37.45 6.78
CA ARG A 24 -35.81 36.64 7.83
C ARG A 24 -37.10 36.03 7.34
N GLY A 25 -37.41 34.87 7.83
CA GLY A 25 -38.69 34.21 7.60
C GLY A 25 -38.76 33.46 6.29
N LEU A 26 -39.93 33.41 5.67
CA LEU A 26 -40.18 32.77 4.38
C LEU A 26 -39.77 33.66 3.20
N GLU A 27 -39.51 34.95 3.46
CA GLU A 27 -39.05 35.91 2.44
C GLU A 27 -37.65 35.54 1.88
N CYS A 28 -36.91 34.63 2.58
CA CYS A 28 -35.66 34.09 2.08
C CYS A 28 -35.83 33.32 0.76
N ASP A 29 -37.04 32.84 0.45
CA ASP A 29 -37.38 31.99 -0.71
C ASP A 29 -36.40 30.85 -0.94
N CYS A 30 -35.97 30.22 0.17
CA CYS A 30 -35.02 29.14 0.17
C CYS A 30 -35.70 27.78 0.40
N ILE A 31 -35.03 26.74 -0.11
CA ILE A 31 -35.48 25.36 0.04
C ILE A 31 -34.34 24.49 0.56
N CYS A 32 -34.67 23.36 1.15
CA CYS A 32 -33.70 22.32 1.49
C CYS A 32 -33.20 21.64 0.22
N PRO A 33 -31.88 21.55 -0.04
CA PRO A 33 -31.35 20.92 -1.26
C PRO A 33 -31.64 19.40 -1.32
N CYS A 34 -31.92 18.76 -0.18
CA CYS A 34 -32.20 17.32 -0.10
C CYS A 34 -33.68 17.01 -0.33
N CYS A 35 -34.58 17.49 0.58
CA CYS A 35 -36.00 17.14 0.54
C CYS A 35 -36.87 18.12 -0.25
N ARG A 36 -36.30 19.21 -0.75
CA ARG A 36 -36.96 20.27 -1.54
C ARG A 36 -38.06 21.04 -0.80
N GLU A 37 -38.19 20.82 0.51
CA GLU A 37 -39.11 21.59 1.33
C GLU A 37 -38.66 23.04 1.49
N LYS A 38 -39.63 23.98 1.57
CA LYS A 38 -39.34 25.37 1.92
C LYS A 38 -38.76 25.43 3.33
N VAL A 39 -37.77 26.28 3.51
CA VAL A 39 -37.16 26.53 4.81
C VAL A 39 -37.43 27.96 5.27
N LEU A 40 -37.44 28.11 6.59
CA LEU A 40 -37.67 29.39 7.28
C LEU A 40 -36.33 29.89 7.81
N ALA A 41 -35.91 31.07 7.41
CA ALA A 41 -34.69 31.71 7.94
C ALA A 41 -34.95 32.29 9.34
N ARG A 42 -34.22 31.81 10.34
CA ARG A 42 -34.32 32.25 11.73
C ARG A 42 -33.10 33.08 12.09
N HIS A 43 -33.34 34.37 12.33
CA HIS A 43 -32.37 35.34 12.82
C HIS A 43 -32.78 35.72 14.23
N GLY A 44 -32.37 34.98 15.24
CA GLY A 44 -32.80 35.21 16.62
C GLY A 44 -31.69 35.83 17.45
N GLU A 45 -32.03 36.80 18.30
CA GLU A 45 -31.05 37.40 19.22
C GLU A 45 -30.59 36.43 20.33
N VAL A 46 -31.40 35.42 20.66
CA VAL A 46 -31.17 34.47 21.76
C VAL A 46 -30.77 33.07 21.26
N ARG A 47 -31.08 32.73 20.02
CA ARG A 47 -30.81 31.42 19.40
C ARG A 47 -29.93 31.62 18.20
N SER A 48 -29.04 30.63 17.96
CA SER A 48 -28.20 30.63 16.77
C SER A 48 -29.01 30.78 15.50
N HIS A 49 -28.48 31.56 14.56
CA HIS A 49 -29.01 31.70 13.21
C HIS A 49 -29.08 30.35 12.50
N GLY A 50 -30.14 30.11 11.74
CA GLY A 50 -30.24 28.86 10.99
C GLY A 50 -31.56 28.71 10.25
N PHE A 51 -31.57 27.81 9.28
CA PHE A 51 -32.76 27.43 8.54
C PHE A 51 -33.55 26.33 9.26
N ALA A 52 -34.87 26.40 9.21
CA ALA A 52 -35.75 25.35 9.71
C ALA A 52 -36.74 24.94 8.63
N HIS A 53 -36.97 23.65 8.49
CA HIS A 53 -38.02 23.11 7.62
C HIS A 53 -39.40 23.62 8.07
N GLN A 54 -40.24 24.00 7.12
CA GLN A 54 -41.52 24.60 7.38
C GLN A 54 -42.55 23.56 7.87
N SER A 55 -42.47 22.32 7.39
CA SER A 55 -43.44 21.28 7.68
C SER A 55 -43.40 20.83 9.12
N LYS A 56 -44.59 20.79 9.78
CA LYS A 56 -44.76 20.19 11.09
C LYS A 56 -44.72 18.67 11.05
N ILE A 57 -45.03 18.05 9.92
CA ILE A 57 -44.97 16.61 9.66
C ILE A 57 -43.65 16.34 8.99
N ARG A 58 -42.61 16.08 9.79
CA ARG A 58 -41.27 15.80 9.30
C ARG A 58 -41.25 14.50 8.49
N LYS A 59 -41.36 14.59 7.18
CA LYS A 59 -41.09 13.50 6.25
C LYS A 59 -39.59 13.28 6.03
N ALA A 60 -38.81 14.33 6.22
CA ALA A 60 -37.38 14.32 5.96
C ALA A 60 -36.55 13.90 7.18
N ASN A 61 -35.61 13.04 6.98
CA ASN A 61 -34.57 12.75 7.96
C ASN A 61 -33.56 13.92 7.97
N LEU A 62 -33.56 14.71 9.05
CA LEU A 62 -32.70 15.89 9.18
C LEU A 62 -31.20 15.57 9.03
N LYS A 63 -30.77 14.39 9.49
CA LYS A 63 -29.38 13.96 9.30
C LYS A 63 -29.02 13.78 7.83
N ILE A 64 -29.93 13.20 7.05
CA ILE A 64 -29.74 13.06 5.60
C ILE A 64 -29.76 14.43 4.93
N CYS A 65 -30.70 15.30 5.30
CA CYS A 65 -30.76 16.67 4.76
C CYS A 65 -29.45 17.43 5.04
N TYR A 66 -28.92 17.32 6.25
CA TYR A 66 -27.65 17.95 6.63
C TYR A 66 -26.48 17.39 5.79
N ALA A 67 -26.36 16.07 5.68
CA ALA A 67 -25.31 15.44 4.91
C ALA A 67 -25.34 15.84 3.41
N VAL A 68 -26.53 15.88 2.81
CA VAL A 68 -26.70 16.34 1.43
C VAL A 68 -26.39 17.83 1.27
N THR A 69 -26.78 18.67 2.24
CA THR A 69 -26.44 20.11 2.22
C THR A 69 -24.92 20.29 2.30
N LEU A 70 -24.26 19.56 3.18
CA LEU A 70 -22.80 19.58 3.33
C LEU A 70 -22.10 19.16 2.03
N TYR A 71 -22.57 18.08 1.40
CA TYR A 71 -22.04 17.59 0.12
C TYR A 71 -22.20 18.65 -1.00
N LYS A 72 -23.42 19.19 -1.18
CA LYS A 72 -23.67 20.22 -2.19
C LYS A 72 -22.90 21.51 -1.93
N LEU A 73 -22.67 21.85 -0.66
CA LEU A 73 -21.84 23.00 -0.29
C LEU A 73 -20.37 22.76 -0.64
N ALA A 74 -19.86 21.54 -0.42
CA ALA A 74 -18.49 21.19 -0.81
C ALA A 74 -18.29 21.35 -2.31
N GLU A 75 -19.21 20.81 -3.12
CA GLU A 75 -19.18 20.97 -4.58
C GLU A 75 -19.14 22.46 -4.98
N GLN A 76 -20.04 23.27 -4.40
CA GLN A 76 -20.12 24.70 -4.70
C GLN A 76 -18.86 25.47 -4.30
N ILE A 77 -18.25 25.15 -3.14
CA ILE A 77 -17.01 25.76 -2.69
C ILE A 77 -15.87 25.44 -3.67
N ILE A 78 -15.69 24.17 -4.04
CA ILE A 78 -14.64 23.74 -4.96
C ILE A 78 -14.82 24.44 -6.32
N GLN A 79 -16.06 24.51 -6.83
CA GLN A 79 -16.38 25.16 -8.09
C GLN A 79 -16.09 26.66 -8.07
N ASN A 80 -16.45 27.35 -6.99
CA ASN A 80 -16.26 28.79 -6.86
C ASN A 80 -14.82 29.18 -6.60
N ARG A 81 -14.12 28.43 -5.73
CA ARG A 81 -12.74 28.73 -5.32
C ARG A 81 -11.72 28.20 -6.30
N LYS A 82 -12.07 27.18 -7.08
CA LYS A 82 -11.18 26.51 -8.04
C LYS A 82 -9.84 26.12 -7.41
N ARG A 83 -9.88 25.76 -6.14
CA ARG A 83 -8.69 25.40 -5.36
C ARG A 83 -9.06 24.40 -4.26
N ILE A 84 -8.16 23.48 -4.00
CA ILE A 84 -8.19 22.58 -2.84
C ILE A 84 -6.79 22.37 -2.29
N LYS A 85 -6.69 22.06 -1.01
CA LYS A 85 -5.46 21.57 -0.42
C LYS A 85 -5.39 20.06 -0.63
N ALA A 86 -4.33 19.55 -1.26
CA ALA A 86 -4.12 18.13 -1.43
C ALA A 86 -3.11 17.58 -0.42
N PRO A 87 -3.29 16.34 0.06
CA PRO A 87 -2.41 15.72 1.04
C PRO A 87 -1.09 15.32 0.40
N THR A 88 -0.13 14.94 1.26
CA THR A 88 1.12 14.31 0.81
C THR A 88 0.82 13.04 0.02
N TYR A 89 1.66 12.71 -0.95
CA TYR A 89 1.62 11.43 -1.62
C TYR A 89 2.68 10.51 -1.02
N TYR A 90 2.26 9.58 -0.17
CA TYR A 90 3.10 8.63 0.57
C TYR A 90 4.28 9.27 1.34
N GLY A 91 4.17 10.54 1.73
CA GLY A 91 5.27 11.29 2.35
C GLY A 91 6.43 11.64 1.41
N ILE A 92 6.36 11.25 0.14
CA ILE A 92 7.37 11.50 -0.90
C ILE A 92 7.18 12.88 -1.50
N PHE A 93 5.97 13.16 -1.94
CA PHE A 93 5.58 14.49 -2.40
C PHE A 93 4.87 15.22 -1.27
N LYS A 94 5.24 16.46 -1.05
CA LYS A 94 4.63 17.29 -0.02
C LYS A 94 3.20 17.64 -0.38
N ASP A 95 2.40 17.95 0.63
CA ASP A 95 1.10 18.58 0.46
C ASP A 95 1.24 19.90 -0.30
N LYS A 96 0.27 20.22 -1.12
CA LYS A 96 0.25 21.48 -1.88
C LYS A 96 -1.17 21.94 -2.19
N ASP A 97 -1.28 23.21 -2.52
CA ASP A 97 -2.50 23.76 -3.10
C ASP A 97 -2.59 23.36 -4.57
N PHE A 98 -3.74 22.79 -4.94
CA PHE A 98 -4.10 22.53 -6.32
C PHE A 98 -5.05 23.63 -6.80
N GLU A 99 -4.63 24.36 -7.81
CA GLU A 99 -5.44 25.38 -8.47
C GLU A 99 -5.94 24.86 -9.82
N PHE A 100 -7.21 25.13 -10.10
CA PHE A 100 -7.90 24.66 -11.28
C PHE A 100 -8.30 25.81 -12.18
N VAL A 101 -8.27 25.59 -13.48
CA VAL A 101 -8.78 26.53 -14.47
C VAL A 101 -10.29 26.34 -14.68
N ASP A 102 -10.76 25.10 -14.58
CA ASP A 102 -12.16 24.74 -14.68
C ASP A 102 -12.55 23.66 -13.68
N VAL A 103 -13.81 23.69 -13.22
CA VAL A 103 -14.37 22.72 -12.29
C VAL A 103 -15.81 22.39 -12.71
N GLN A 104 -16.06 21.13 -12.98
CA GLN A 104 -17.35 20.61 -13.42
C GLN A 104 -17.94 19.74 -12.31
N ILE A 105 -19.15 20.06 -11.90
CA ILE A 105 -19.97 19.30 -10.95
C ILE A 105 -20.93 18.43 -11.75
N ASP A 106 -21.12 17.19 -11.33
CA ASP A 106 -21.94 16.19 -12.04
C ASP A 106 -21.54 16.05 -13.54
N GLY A 107 -20.29 16.38 -13.86
CA GLY A 107 -19.76 16.29 -15.21
C GLY A 107 -19.67 14.84 -15.68
N LYS A 108 -20.05 14.59 -16.93
CA LYS A 108 -19.91 13.26 -17.53
C LYS A 108 -18.43 12.95 -17.75
N TYR A 109 -17.94 11.95 -17.03
CA TYR A 109 -16.58 11.44 -17.25
C TYR A 109 -16.55 10.43 -18.38
N GLU A 110 -15.42 10.31 -19.07
CA GLU A 110 -15.23 9.47 -20.25
C GLU A 110 -15.48 7.97 -19.98
N ARG A 111 -15.20 7.54 -18.75
CA ARG A 111 -15.41 6.17 -18.30
C ARG A 111 -16.80 6.03 -17.67
N SER A 112 -17.59 5.09 -18.21
CA SER A 112 -18.95 4.84 -17.70
C SER A 112 -18.97 4.14 -16.33
N ASP A 113 -17.90 3.43 -15.97
CA ASP A 113 -17.74 2.72 -14.71
C ASP A 113 -17.33 3.66 -13.55
N LYS A 114 -16.97 4.90 -13.87
CA LYS A 114 -16.51 5.90 -12.91
C LYS A 114 -17.18 7.26 -13.19
N GLN A 115 -17.99 7.69 -12.24
CA GLN A 115 -18.56 9.04 -12.26
C GLN A 115 -18.11 9.75 -10.97
N PRO A 116 -17.10 10.62 -11.05
CA PRO A 116 -16.62 11.39 -9.92
C PRO A 116 -17.64 12.47 -9.54
N ASP A 117 -17.61 12.89 -8.27
CA ASP A 117 -18.46 14.00 -7.82
C ASP A 117 -18.01 15.32 -8.46
N VAL A 118 -16.70 15.53 -8.58
CA VAL A 118 -16.11 16.73 -9.18
C VAL A 118 -15.01 16.35 -10.16
N ILE A 119 -15.05 16.97 -11.34
CA ILE A 119 -13.96 16.93 -12.33
C ILE A 119 -13.30 18.31 -12.35
N ALA A 120 -12.05 18.38 -11.91
CA ALA A 120 -11.27 19.62 -11.90
C ALA A 120 -10.16 19.55 -12.95
N ILE A 121 -9.95 20.64 -13.68
CA ILE A 121 -8.93 20.75 -14.73
C ILE A 121 -7.83 21.66 -14.25
N GLY A 122 -6.61 21.15 -14.13
CA GLY A 122 -5.43 21.90 -13.75
C GLY A 122 -4.93 22.84 -14.85
N LYS A 123 -4.03 23.75 -14.50
CA LYS A 123 -3.39 24.69 -15.46
C LYS A 123 -2.61 23.97 -16.56
N ASP A 124 -2.18 22.76 -16.31
CA ASP A 124 -1.49 21.86 -17.24
C ASP A 124 -2.44 21.04 -18.14
N GLY A 125 -3.75 21.29 -18.03
CA GLY A 125 -4.80 20.57 -18.75
C GLY A 125 -5.12 19.18 -18.21
N LYS A 126 -4.47 18.73 -17.15
CA LYS A 126 -4.73 17.44 -16.53
C LYS A 126 -6.06 17.43 -15.77
N LYS A 127 -6.75 16.30 -15.83
CA LYS A 127 -7.99 16.09 -15.08
C LYS A 127 -7.67 15.49 -13.71
N TYR A 128 -8.29 16.08 -12.69
CA TYR A 128 -8.29 15.60 -11.31
C TYR A 128 -9.72 15.25 -10.93
N LEU A 129 -9.93 14.02 -10.53
CA LEU A 129 -11.22 13.52 -10.08
C LEU A 129 -11.28 13.63 -8.56
N ILE A 130 -12.33 14.26 -8.03
CA ILE A 130 -12.50 14.42 -6.60
C ILE A 130 -13.73 13.62 -6.18
N GLU A 131 -13.54 12.72 -5.24
CA GLU A 131 -14.57 11.93 -4.57
C GLU A 131 -14.83 12.53 -3.21
N LEU A 132 -16.08 12.89 -2.95
CA LEU A 132 -16.53 13.37 -1.64
C LEU A 132 -17.21 12.24 -0.88
N ILE A 133 -16.66 11.87 0.27
CA ILE A 133 -17.29 10.90 1.19
C ILE A 133 -18.10 11.68 2.22
N PHE A 134 -19.34 11.28 2.41
CA PHE A 134 -20.22 11.83 3.42
C PHE A 134 -21.18 10.76 3.97
N ASN A 135 -21.76 11.02 5.12
CA ASN A 135 -22.69 10.08 5.76
C ASN A 135 -23.88 9.75 4.85
N ASN A 136 -24.19 8.45 4.74
CA ASN A 136 -25.23 7.88 3.89
C ASN A 136 -24.96 7.88 2.37
N LYS A 137 -23.76 8.23 1.92
CA LYS A 137 -23.38 7.99 0.52
C LYS A 137 -23.27 6.49 0.27
N VAL A 138 -23.93 6.01 -0.78
CA VAL A 138 -23.79 4.63 -1.22
C VAL A 138 -22.43 4.49 -1.89
N GLN A 139 -21.51 3.77 -1.24
CA GLN A 139 -20.22 3.45 -1.83
C GLN A 139 -20.39 2.33 -2.85
N HIS A 140 -19.73 2.45 -3.99
CA HIS A 140 -19.65 1.37 -4.96
C HIS A 140 -18.95 0.15 -4.34
N LYS A 141 -19.61 -1.01 -4.38
CA LYS A 141 -19.08 -2.25 -3.80
C LYS A 141 -17.96 -2.89 -4.60
N GLN A 142 -17.73 -2.47 -5.83
CA GLN A 142 -16.66 -3.01 -6.68
C GLN A 142 -15.43 -2.13 -6.61
N PRO A 143 -14.23 -2.73 -6.54
CA PRO A 143 -12.99 -1.98 -6.61
C PRO A 143 -12.93 -1.27 -7.98
N ILE A 144 -12.77 0.04 -7.94
CA ILE A 144 -12.67 0.86 -9.13
C ILE A 144 -11.21 0.86 -9.58
N ASP A 145 -10.99 0.57 -10.85
CA ASP A 145 -9.69 0.72 -11.46
C ASP A 145 -9.39 2.21 -11.70
N TYR A 146 -8.45 2.76 -10.95
CA TYR A 146 -8.03 4.16 -11.07
C TYR A 146 -6.86 4.37 -12.05
N LYS A 147 -6.57 3.38 -12.89
CA LYS A 147 -5.46 3.45 -13.85
C LYS A 147 -5.55 4.69 -14.72
N ASN A 148 -4.41 5.36 -14.88
CA ASN A 148 -4.26 6.59 -15.67
C ASN A 148 -5.15 7.76 -15.18
N MET A 149 -5.52 7.78 -13.91
CA MET A 149 -6.31 8.87 -13.31
C MET A 149 -5.54 9.53 -12.18
N ASN A 150 -5.83 10.83 -11.98
CA ASN A 150 -5.48 11.52 -10.75
C ASN A 150 -6.76 11.64 -9.92
N CYS A 151 -6.91 10.80 -8.91
CA CYS A 151 -8.13 10.72 -8.12
C CYS A 151 -7.83 10.96 -6.63
N LEU A 152 -8.52 11.94 -6.06
CA LEU A 152 -8.44 12.34 -4.66
C LEU A 152 -9.77 12.07 -3.96
N GLU A 153 -9.72 11.40 -2.82
CA GLU A 153 -10.85 11.21 -1.93
C GLU A 153 -10.76 12.20 -0.76
N ILE A 154 -11.88 12.84 -0.44
CA ILE A 154 -12.01 13.78 0.68
C ILE A 154 -13.22 13.35 1.53
N ASP A 155 -12.99 12.98 2.77
CA ASP A 155 -14.06 12.62 3.72
C ASP A 155 -14.51 13.87 4.47
N ILE A 156 -15.75 14.28 4.19
CA ILE A 156 -16.40 15.43 4.82
C ILE A 156 -17.41 15.02 5.90
N SER A 157 -17.50 13.74 6.26
CA SER A 157 -18.53 13.18 7.14
C SER A 157 -18.60 13.85 8.51
N GLU A 158 -17.47 14.23 9.06
CA GLU A 158 -17.34 14.84 10.39
C GLU A 158 -17.22 16.38 10.35
N GLN A 159 -17.38 16.98 9.15
CA GLN A 159 -17.30 18.42 8.99
C GLN A 159 -18.62 19.11 9.29
N ASN A 160 -18.57 20.41 9.58
CA ASN A 160 -19.73 21.25 9.73
C ASN A 160 -19.83 22.26 8.57
N LEU A 161 -21.03 22.78 8.37
CA LEU A 161 -21.33 23.68 7.24
C LEU A 161 -20.47 24.95 7.26
N ASP A 162 -20.25 25.55 8.43
CA ASP A 162 -19.56 26.84 8.55
C ASP A 162 -18.03 26.72 8.44
N GLY A 163 -17.46 25.58 8.86
CA GLY A 163 -16.03 25.28 8.77
C GLY A 163 -15.60 24.61 7.47
N LEU A 164 -16.54 24.20 6.62
CA LEU A 164 -16.25 23.37 5.45
C LEU A 164 -15.32 24.05 4.44
N GLU A 165 -15.48 25.34 4.22
CA GLU A 165 -14.61 26.08 3.29
C GLU A 165 -13.16 26.08 3.76
N GLN A 166 -12.93 26.42 5.03
CA GLN A 166 -11.58 26.38 5.59
C GLN A 166 -10.99 24.96 5.54
N PHE A 167 -11.78 23.95 5.88
CA PHE A 167 -11.35 22.56 5.77
C PHE A 167 -10.93 22.20 4.35
N LEU A 168 -11.71 22.54 3.32
CA LEU A 168 -11.40 22.20 1.93
C LEU A 168 -10.15 22.92 1.41
N LEU A 169 -9.93 24.17 1.82
CA LEU A 169 -8.87 25.02 1.28
C LEU A 169 -7.55 24.95 2.06
N GLU A 170 -7.57 24.59 3.35
CA GLU A 170 -6.40 24.70 4.21
C GLU A 170 -5.98 23.39 4.88
N SER A 171 -6.92 22.47 5.12
CA SER A 171 -6.60 21.19 5.79
C SER A 171 -6.13 20.13 4.81
N VAL A 172 -5.24 19.25 5.28
CA VAL A 172 -4.82 18.01 4.59
C VAL A 172 -5.45 16.76 5.23
N GLU A 173 -6.19 16.92 6.30
CA GLU A 173 -6.79 15.83 7.06
C GLU A 173 -7.98 15.20 6.31
N CYS A 174 -8.29 13.97 6.65
CA CYS A 174 -9.44 13.23 6.10
C CYS A 174 -9.44 13.16 4.57
N ARG A 175 -8.27 13.09 3.95
CA ARG A 175 -8.15 12.96 2.49
C ARG A 175 -6.97 12.08 2.10
N ARG A 176 -7.14 11.40 0.97
CA ARG A 176 -6.10 10.51 0.44
C ARG A 176 -6.14 10.45 -1.08
N TRP A 177 -4.99 10.27 -1.68
CA TRP A 177 -4.92 9.91 -3.09
C TRP A 177 -5.39 8.46 -3.27
N LEU A 178 -6.41 8.27 -4.09
CA LEU A 178 -6.81 6.93 -4.54
C LEU A 178 -5.89 6.47 -5.67
N ASN A 179 -5.47 7.39 -6.51
CA ASN A 179 -4.39 7.25 -7.49
C ASN A 179 -3.85 8.63 -7.86
N ASN A 180 -2.57 8.70 -8.19
CA ASN A 180 -1.97 9.88 -8.81
C ASN A 180 -0.89 9.42 -9.78
N GLU A 181 -1.25 9.30 -11.05
CA GLU A 181 -0.37 8.78 -12.09
C GLU A 181 0.87 9.65 -12.31
N GLU A 182 0.72 10.97 -12.18
CA GLU A 182 1.84 11.88 -12.30
C GLU A 182 2.86 11.67 -11.17
N TYR A 183 2.39 11.58 -9.94
CA TYR A 183 3.28 11.36 -8.80
C TYR A 183 3.91 9.98 -8.87
N PHE A 184 3.12 8.96 -9.21
CA PHE A 184 3.62 7.60 -9.34
C PHE A 184 4.73 7.48 -10.38
N SER A 185 4.54 8.04 -11.57
CA SER A 185 5.55 8.00 -12.64
C SER A 185 6.83 8.80 -12.33
N ASN A 186 6.74 9.78 -11.43
CA ASN A 186 7.87 10.63 -11.05
C ASN A 186 8.57 10.20 -9.74
N ILE A 187 8.12 9.13 -9.08
CA ILE A 187 8.70 8.70 -7.79
C ILE A 187 10.20 8.42 -7.93
N GLU A 188 10.59 7.61 -8.91
CA GLU A 188 12.01 7.25 -9.11
C GLU A 188 12.85 8.49 -9.41
N HIS A 189 12.36 9.39 -10.25
CA HIS A 189 13.04 10.65 -10.57
C HIS A 189 13.19 11.57 -9.35
N CYS A 190 12.17 11.66 -8.51
CA CYS A 190 12.21 12.46 -7.28
C CYS A 190 13.32 12.00 -6.32
N TYR A 191 13.56 10.69 -6.23
CA TYR A 191 14.63 10.14 -5.42
C TYR A 191 16.01 10.26 -6.07
N ALA A 192 16.10 10.11 -7.40
CA ALA A 192 17.34 10.31 -8.15
C ALA A 192 17.86 11.73 -8.01
N ALA A 193 16.98 12.74 -8.03
CA ALA A 193 17.34 14.15 -7.85
C ALA A 193 17.99 14.45 -6.48
N ASN A 194 17.82 13.56 -5.49
CA ASN A 194 18.47 13.66 -4.17
C ASN A 194 19.73 12.77 -4.05
N ASN A 195 20.40 12.42 -5.15
CA ASN A 195 21.52 11.48 -5.20
C ASN A 195 21.24 10.08 -4.60
N LYS A 196 19.97 9.69 -4.59
CA LYS A 196 19.53 8.37 -4.14
C LYS A 196 18.93 7.66 -5.34
N GLU A 197 19.69 6.79 -5.96
CA GLU A 197 19.13 5.90 -6.97
C GLU A 197 18.12 4.96 -6.33
N VAL A 198 16.86 5.13 -6.66
CA VAL A 198 15.75 4.35 -6.13
C VAL A 198 14.94 3.79 -7.28
N ARG A 199 14.54 2.55 -7.17
CA ARG A 199 13.69 1.88 -8.14
C ARG A 199 12.41 1.39 -7.45
N LEU A 200 11.29 1.51 -8.13
CA LEU A 200 10.05 0.84 -7.74
C LEU A 200 10.12 -0.64 -8.10
N VAL A 201 9.88 -1.50 -7.13
CA VAL A 201 9.80 -2.96 -7.31
C VAL A 201 8.47 -3.45 -6.80
N ILE A 202 7.90 -4.44 -7.47
CA ILE A 202 6.64 -5.07 -7.03
C ILE A 202 6.88 -5.73 -5.67
N GLU A 203 5.91 -5.67 -4.77
CA GLU A 203 6.04 -6.22 -3.41
C GLU A 203 6.37 -7.71 -3.41
N SER A 204 5.85 -8.49 -4.36
CA SER A 204 6.18 -9.91 -4.51
C SER A 204 7.67 -10.15 -4.83
N GLU A 205 8.29 -9.32 -5.67
CA GLU A 205 9.73 -9.37 -5.93
C GLU A 205 10.52 -9.00 -4.67
N CYS A 206 10.06 -7.97 -3.96
CA CYS A 206 10.66 -7.57 -2.69
C CYS A 206 10.57 -8.68 -1.64
N SER A 207 9.44 -9.37 -1.54
CA SER A 207 9.21 -10.47 -0.59
C SER A 207 10.10 -11.69 -0.87
N SER A 208 10.40 -11.97 -2.13
CA SER A 208 11.31 -13.05 -2.55
C SER A 208 12.80 -12.67 -2.48
N CYS A 209 13.08 -11.44 -2.11
CA CYS A 209 14.42 -10.90 -2.05
C CYS A 209 15.22 -11.48 -0.88
N HIS A 210 16.48 -11.87 -1.14
CA HIS A 210 17.39 -12.42 -0.12
C HIS A 210 17.60 -11.51 1.10
N TYR A 211 17.56 -10.18 0.90
CA TYR A 211 17.79 -9.18 1.95
C TYR A 211 16.51 -8.70 2.64
N HIS A 212 15.35 -9.21 2.24
CA HIS A 212 14.05 -8.70 2.72
C HIS A 212 13.95 -8.67 4.25
N THR A 213 14.46 -9.70 4.92
CA THR A 213 14.27 -9.86 6.38
C THR A 213 15.40 -9.30 7.23
N HIS A 214 16.61 -9.15 6.70
CA HIS A 214 17.79 -8.90 7.55
C HIS A 214 18.63 -7.68 7.17
N ASP A 215 18.78 -7.37 5.89
CA ASP A 215 19.79 -6.41 5.43
C ASP A 215 19.26 -5.29 4.54
N CYS A 216 17.96 -5.27 4.23
CA CYS A 216 17.39 -4.24 3.39
C CYS A 216 17.40 -2.89 4.12
N ALA A 217 18.15 -1.91 3.61
CA ALA A 217 18.23 -0.57 4.17
C ALA A 217 16.85 0.12 4.23
N VAL A 218 15.97 -0.17 3.27
CA VAL A 218 14.60 0.38 3.23
C VAL A 218 13.74 -0.18 4.37
N ILE A 219 13.95 -1.44 4.76
CA ILE A 219 13.25 -2.05 5.90
C ILE A 219 13.87 -1.59 7.23
N LYS A 220 15.20 -1.40 7.29
CA LYS A 220 15.90 -0.89 8.47
C LYS A 220 15.54 0.56 8.80
N ASP A 221 15.21 1.37 7.81
CA ASP A 221 14.75 2.76 8.00
C ASP A 221 13.33 2.88 8.60
N ARG A 222 12.77 1.77 9.08
CA ARG A 222 11.55 1.61 9.91
C ARG A 222 10.23 2.04 9.29
N VAL A 223 10.18 2.55 8.07
CA VAL A 223 8.91 2.82 7.36
C VAL A 223 9.03 2.28 5.94
N PRO A 224 8.69 1.02 5.71
CA PRO A 224 8.56 0.51 4.35
C PRO A 224 7.40 1.28 3.71
N ILE A 225 7.70 2.27 2.89
CA ILE A 225 6.70 2.97 2.09
C ILE A 225 6.17 1.96 1.08
N ILE A 226 4.93 1.53 1.27
CA ILE A 226 4.20 0.73 0.31
C ILE A 226 3.37 1.70 -0.51
N ILE A 227 3.57 1.67 -1.81
CA ILE A 227 2.85 2.51 -2.77
C ILE A 227 1.88 1.61 -3.51
N GLU A 228 0.62 1.96 -3.50
CA GLU A 228 -0.41 1.25 -4.26
C GLU A 228 -0.69 2.02 -5.56
N ASN A 229 -0.60 1.30 -6.68
CA ASN A 229 -1.00 1.82 -7.98
C ASN A 229 -1.68 0.69 -8.76
N ASN A 230 -2.87 0.93 -9.26
CA ASN A 230 -3.67 -0.03 -10.05
C ASN A 230 -3.87 -1.40 -9.37
N GLY A 231 -4.09 -1.41 -8.05
CA GLY A 231 -4.23 -2.64 -7.28
C GLY A 231 -2.94 -3.43 -7.07
N MET A 232 -1.82 -2.93 -7.57
CA MET A 232 -0.49 -3.50 -7.34
C MET A 232 0.22 -2.71 -6.25
N ARG A 233 0.98 -3.43 -5.43
CA ARG A 233 1.75 -2.86 -4.33
C ARG A 233 3.23 -2.84 -4.68
N TYR A 234 3.84 -1.68 -4.52
CA TYR A 234 5.22 -1.41 -4.85
C TYR A 234 6.00 -0.99 -3.61
N ARG A 235 7.29 -1.28 -3.62
CA ARG A 235 8.24 -0.81 -2.61
C ARG A 235 9.38 -0.06 -3.28
N LEU A 236 9.91 0.94 -2.58
CA LEU A 236 11.12 1.64 -3.00
C LEU A 236 12.35 0.78 -2.71
N CYS A 237 13.16 0.53 -3.72
CA CYS A 237 14.40 -0.20 -3.60
C CYS A 237 15.56 0.68 -4.08
N LYS A 238 16.67 0.74 -3.33
CA LYS A 238 17.88 1.46 -3.77
C LYS A 238 18.56 0.67 -4.88
N THR A 239 18.81 1.29 -6.02
CA THR A 239 19.33 0.63 -7.23
C THR A 239 20.68 -0.04 -7.00
N ASP A 240 21.62 0.63 -6.31
CA ASP A 240 22.92 0.05 -5.94
C ASP A 240 22.77 -1.21 -5.09
N TYR A 241 21.81 -1.20 -4.21
CA TYR A 241 21.48 -2.33 -3.36
C TYR A 241 20.94 -3.50 -4.18
N LEU A 242 20.13 -3.23 -5.19
CA LEU A 242 19.58 -4.24 -6.09
C LEU A 242 20.67 -4.89 -6.94
N MET A 243 21.56 -4.07 -7.51
CA MET A 243 22.67 -4.55 -8.36
C MET A 243 23.68 -5.39 -7.56
N ASN A 244 24.03 -4.96 -6.35
CA ASN A 244 24.89 -5.73 -5.46
C ASN A 244 24.24 -7.06 -5.07
N ARG A 245 22.94 -7.07 -4.81
CA ARG A 245 22.16 -8.29 -4.53
C ARG A 245 22.18 -9.29 -5.69
N ILE A 246 21.99 -8.80 -6.91
CA ILE A 246 22.03 -9.66 -8.11
C ILE A 246 23.41 -10.29 -8.23
N LYS A 247 24.48 -9.50 -8.12
CA LYS A 247 25.87 -9.98 -8.17
C LYS A 247 26.19 -11.01 -7.08
N GLU A 248 25.76 -10.74 -5.84
CA GLU A 248 25.98 -11.69 -4.73
C GLU A 248 25.18 -12.99 -4.91
N LYS A 249 23.94 -12.90 -5.40
CA LYS A 249 23.15 -14.10 -5.71
C LYS A 249 23.77 -14.91 -6.83
N GLU A 250 24.23 -14.29 -7.88
CA GLU A 250 24.96 -14.95 -8.99
C GLU A 250 26.24 -15.61 -8.48
N GLU A 251 26.99 -14.94 -7.61
CA GLU A 251 28.20 -15.49 -7.01
C GLU A 251 27.92 -16.69 -6.11
N ILE A 252 26.89 -16.59 -5.26
CA ILE A 252 26.44 -17.73 -4.42
C ILE A 252 26.03 -18.91 -5.28
N ASP A 253 25.27 -18.68 -6.35
CA ASP A 253 24.83 -19.74 -7.27
C ASP A 253 26.01 -20.33 -8.06
N ARG A 254 27.04 -19.53 -8.40
CA ARG A 254 28.27 -19.99 -9.01
C ARG A 254 29.03 -20.91 -8.07
N ILE A 255 29.28 -20.47 -6.84
CA ILE A 255 29.97 -21.26 -5.81
C ILE A 255 29.22 -22.57 -5.53
N ARG A 256 27.89 -22.51 -5.47
CA ARG A 256 27.06 -23.71 -5.28
C ARG A 256 27.20 -24.70 -6.45
N LYS A 257 27.19 -24.22 -7.67
CA LYS A 257 27.39 -25.05 -8.87
C LYS A 257 28.80 -25.68 -8.91
N GLU A 258 29.81 -24.94 -8.53
CA GLU A 258 31.21 -25.45 -8.48
C GLU A 258 31.37 -26.51 -7.42
N LYS A 259 30.84 -26.30 -6.20
CA LYS A 259 30.83 -27.32 -5.12
C LYS A 259 30.11 -28.58 -5.56
N LEU A 260 28.99 -28.45 -6.25
CA LEU A 260 28.25 -29.61 -6.74
C LEU A 260 29.03 -30.39 -7.82
N LYS A 261 29.73 -29.69 -8.72
CA LYS A 261 30.61 -30.33 -9.72
C LYS A 261 31.76 -31.09 -9.04
N LEU A 262 32.42 -30.46 -8.07
CA LEU A 262 33.50 -31.08 -7.32
C LEU A 262 33.03 -32.34 -6.57
N TYR A 263 31.89 -32.28 -5.91
CA TYR A 263 31.29 -33.42 -5.24
C TYR A 263 30.98 -34.60 -6.20
N LYS A 264 30.40 -34.28 -7.37
CA LYS A 264 30.14 -35.30 -8.39
C LYS A 264 31.43 -35.96 -8.87
N LYS A 265 32.47 -35.15 -9.12
CA LYS A 265 33.80 -35.65 -9.54
C LYS A 265 34.45 -36.54 -8.50
N GLN A 266 34.39 -36.14 -7.22
CA GLN A 266 34.87 -36.99 -6.10
C GLN A 266 34.15 -38.32 -5.98
N LYS A 267 32.81 -38.30 -6.13
CA LYS A 267 32.02 -39.53 -6.17
C LYS A 267 32.33 -40.45 -7.33
N GLU A 268 32.64 -39.87 -8.49
CA GLU A 268 33.03 -40.62 -9.68
C GLU A 268 34.41 -41.24 -9.50
N GLU A 269 35.37 -40.50 -8.97
CA GLU A 269 36.72 -40.98 -8.62
C GLU A 269 36.65 -42.10 -7.53
N GLU A 270 35.76 -41.97 -6.55
CA GLU A 270 35.52 -43.06 -5.57
C GLU A 270 34.90 -44.30 -6.19
N LYS A 271 34.00 -44.16 -7.16
CA LYS A 271 33.44 -45.28 -7.91
C LYS A 271 34.54 -46.00 -8.74
N VAL A 272 35.38 -45.24 -9.42
CA VAL A 272 36.50 -45.80 -10.19
C VAL A 272 37.48 -46.50 -9.27
N LYS A 273 37.87 -45.91 -8.13
CA LYS A 273 38.72 -46.56 -7.13
C LYS A 273 38.09 -47.83 -6.58
N LYS A 274 36.81 -47.90 -6.38
CA LYS A 274 36.09 -49.13 -5.94
C LYS A 274 36.07 -50.20 -7.04
N GLN A 275 36.00 -49.85 -8.31
CA GLN A 275 36.09 -50.80 -9.41
C GLN A 275 37.50 -51.34 -9.56
N PHE A 276 38.56 -50.54 -9.39
CA PHE A 276 39.93 -51.00 -9.41
C PHE A 276 40.31 -51.88 -8.20
N CYS A 277 39.72 -51.67 -7.02
CA CYS A 277 39.95 -52.51 -5.84
C CYS A 277 39.25 -53.88 -5.90
N ASN A 278 38.28 -54.09 -6.79
CA ASN A 278 37.60 -55.36 -6.96
C ASN A 278 38.33 -56.35 -7.86
N THR A 279 39.49 -55.97 -8.47
CA THR A 279 40.31 -56.84 -9.33
C THR A 279 41.57 -57.37 -8.67
N SER A 280 41.83 -57.10 -7.37
CA SER A 280 42.92 -57.72 -6.62
C SER A 280 42.40 -58.30 -5.33
N ASN A 281 42.47 -59.66 -5.25
CA ASN A 281 42.20 -60.49 -4.05
C ASN A 281 42.88 -59.95 -2.79
N TYR A 282 42.10 -59.38 -1.84
CA TYR A 282 42.41 -59.34 -0.43
C TYR A 282 41.11 -59.31 0.35
N GLN A 283 40.57 -60.45 0.62
CA GLN A 283 39.58 -60.68 1.66
C GLN A 283 40.34 -60.83 2.98
N SER A 284 40.28 -59.84 3.84
CA SER A 284 40.18 -59.92 5.30
C SER A 284 40.38 -58.52 5.91
N ASN A 285 39.52 -58.17 6.85
CA ASN A 285 39.47 -56.95 7.69
C ASN A 285 38.76 -55.72 7.15
N ARG A 286 37.58 -55.85 6.59
CA ARG A 286 36.80 -54.67 6.14
C ARG A 286 35.35 -54.59 6.66
N GLN A 287 34.96 -55.39 7.63
CA GLN A 287 33.56 -55.36 8.09
C GLN A 287 33.27 -54.38 9.22
N GLU A 288 34.23 -53.97 10.04
CA GLU A 288 33.96 -53.03 11.15
C GLU A 288 34.07 -51.55 10.83
N LEU A 289 34.79 -51.16 9.78
CA LEU A 289 34.94 -49.73 9.41
C LEU A 289 33.85 -49.18 8.48
N LYS A 290 33.01 -50.04 7.88
CA LYS A 290 31.96 -49.60 6.92
C LYS A 290 30.65 -49.20 7.59
N THR A 291 30.33 -49.69 8.75
CA THR A 291 29.10 -49.36 9.48
C THR A 291 29.16 -47.95 10.08
N ASP A 292 30.28 -47.54 10.61
CA ASP A 292 30.44 -46.24 11.30
C ASP A 292 30.39 -45.04 10.36
N MET A 293 30.83 -45.20 9.10
CA MET A 293 30.81 -44.07 8.11
C MET A 293 29.44 -43.82 7.48
N PHE A 294 28.55 -44.83 7.42
CA PHE A 294 27.19 -44.66 6.89
C PHE A 294 26.24 -44.10 7.95
N GLU A 295 26.52 -44.29 9.22
CA GLU A 295 25.66 -43.77 10.31
C GLU A 295 25.95 -42.29 10.59
N LYS A 296 27.18 -41.82 10.48
CA LYS A 296 27.57 -40.42 10.70
C LYS A 296 27.42 -39.57 9.44
N SER A 297 26.20 -39.15 9.17
CA SER A 297 25.85 -38.25 8.08
C SER A 297 24.98 -37.11 8.60
N CYS A 298 25.16 -35.88 8.08
CA CYS A 298 24.30 -34.77 8.44
C CYS A 298 22.82 -35.01 8.11
N PHE A 299 22.50 -35.93 7.21
CA PHE A 299 21.12 -36.36 6.97
C PHE A 299 20.53 -37.13 8.14
N ASN A 300 21.38 -37.87 8.85
CA ASN A 300 21.02 -38.69 10.00
C ASN A 300 21.20 -37.96 11.33
N CYS A 301 21.54 -36.67 11.29
CA CYS A 301 21.72 -35.86 12.48
C CYS A 301 20.36 -35.36 13.05
N GLU A 302 20.23 -35.38 14.37
CA GLU A 302 19.06 -34.88 15.09
C GLU A 302 18.80 -33.38 14.77
N MET A 303 19.86 -32.61 14.51
CA MET A 303 19.79 -31.20 14.16
C MET A 303 19.54 -30.96 12.67
N ASN A 304 19.31 -31.97 11.87
CA ASN A 304 18.98 -31.81 10.45
C ASN A 304 17.52 -31.40 10.29
N LEU A 305 17.31 -30.27 9.63
CA LEU A 305 16.00 -29.81 9.21
C LEU A 305 15.62 -30.54 7.90
N ALA A 306 15.18 -31.77 7.99
CA ALA A 306 14.96 -32.68 6.85
C ALA A 306 14.03 -32.07 5.77
N TRP A 307 13.03 -31.28 6.17
CA TRP A 307 12.10 -30.59 5.29
C TRP A 307 12.75 -29.51 4.43
N ALA A 308 13.91 -29.00 4.86
CA ALA A 308 14.67 -27.96 4.15
C ALA A 308 15.85 -28.52 3.35
N ASN A 309 16.07 -29.84 3.34
CA ASN A 309 17.15 -30.47 2.55
C ASN A 309 16.92 -30.26 1.06
N LYS A 310 17.96 -29.85 0.34
CA LYS A 310 17.89 -29.58 -1.10
C LYS A 310 19.14 -30.10 -1.83
N ASN A 311 18.93 -30.67 -3.01
CA ASN A 311 20.03 -30.99 -3.96
C ASN A 311 21.22 -31.77 -3.37
N GLY A 312 20.99 -32.71 -2.45
CA GLY A 312 22.04 -33.54 -1.84
C GLY A 312 22.79 -32.84 -0.70
N PHE A 313 22.30 -31.69 -0.21
CA PHE A 313 22.80 -31.04 1.00
C PHE A 313 21.83 -31.23 2.15
N ALA A 314 22.39 -31.48 3.35
CA ALA A 314 21.63 -31.48 4.58
C ALA A 314 21.48 -30.04 5.12
N ASN A 315 20.33 -29.71 5.68
CA ASN A 315 20.09 -28.39 6.27
C ASN A 315 20.33 -28.42 7.77
N CYS A 316 21.38 -27.74 8.24
CA CYS A 316 21.82 -27.77 9.64
C CYS A 316 21.06 -26.72 10.49
N GLY A 317 20.26 -27.16 11.47
CA GLY A 317 19.50 -26.26 12.36
C GLY A 317 20.36 -25.42 13.31
N ILE A 318 21.63 -25.81 13.55
CA ILE A 318 22.57 -25.10 14.44
C ILE A 318 23.73 -24.46 13.68
N TYR A 319 23.59 -24.23 12.39
CA TYR A 319 24.64 -23.72 11.51
C TYR A 319 25.32 -22.43 12.01
N LYS A 320 24.56 -21.50 12.58
CA LYS A 320 25.08 -20.26 13.16
C LYS A 320 26.04 -20.51 14.32
N ARG A 321 25.72 -21.49 15.19
CA ARG A 321 26.54 -21.85 16.33
C ARG A 321 27.86 -22.52 15.90
N LEU A 322 27.84 -23.18 14.75
CA LEU A 322 29.01 -23.87 14.19
C LEU A 322 29.82 -23.00 13.22
N ASN A 323 29.32 -21.82 12.92
CA ASN A 323 29.90 -20.90 11.91
C ASN A 323 30.12 -21.57 10.55
N ILE A 324 29.15 -22.38 10.10
CA ILE A 324 29.15 -23.08 8.82
C ILE A 324 27.97 -22.66 7.96
N SER A 325 27.96 -23.08 6.69
CA SER A 325 26.77 -22.89 5.84
C SER A 325 25.58 -23.67 6.38
N GLN A 326 24.36 -23.10 6.31
CA GLN A 326 23.11 -23.77 6.66
C GLN A 326 22.89 -25.01 5.78
N ASP A 327 23.17 -24.91 4.48
CA ASP A 327 23.20 -26.04 3.55
C ASP A 327 24.62 -26.64 3.62
N THR A 328 24.75 -27.80 4.23
CA THR A 328 26.01 -28.43 4.53
C THR A 328 26.15 -29.80 3.85
N LEU A 329 27.37 -30.21 3.55
CA LEU A 329 27.63 -31.53 2.99
C LEU A 329 27.35 -32.64 4.03
N PRO A 330 26.88 -33.81 3.62
CA PRO A 330 26.58 -34.93 4.53
C PRO A 330 27.75 -35.32 5.41
N GLU A 331 28.97 -35.23 4.85
CA GLU A 331 30.24 -35.63 5.52
C GLU A 331 30.68 -34.64 6.62
N GLN A 332 30.08 -33.47 6.68
CA GLN A 332 30.34 -32.51 7.77
C GLN A 332 30.05 -33.12 9.16
N ALA A 333 29.19 -34.12 9.22
CA ALA A 333 28.90 -34.87 10.43
C ALA A 333 30.13 -35.53 11.05
N LEU A 334 31.11 -35.93 10.22
CA LEU A 334 32.35 -36.58 10.68
C LEU A 334 33.24 -35.65 11.51
N LYS A 335 33.15 -34.34 11.25
CA LYS A 335 33.94 -33.30 11.91
C LYS A 335 33.11 -32.48 12.91
N CYS A 336 31.83 -32.82 13.09
CA CYS A 336 30.92 -32.07 13.93
C CYS A 336 30.92 -32.57 15.37
N ASN A 337 31.37 -31.76 16.31
CA ASN A 337 31.35 -32.08 17.74
C ASN A 337 29.94 -32.09 18.35
N TYR A 338 28.93 -31.63 17.63
CA TYR A 338 27.53 -31.58 18.06
C TYR A 338 26.67 -32.60 17.30
N PHE A 339 27.32 -33.52 16.55
CA PHE A 339 26.57 -34.57 15.87
C PHE A 339 25.90 -35.49 16.87
N LYS A 340 24.61 -35.68 16.70
CA LYS A 340 23.81 -36.66 17.42
C LYS A 340 22.99 -37.45 16.41
N LEU A 341 23.10 -38.77 16.46
CA LEU A 341 22.31 -39.64 15.60
C LEU A 341 20.84 -39.53 15.94
N LYS A 342 20.01 -39.37 14.92
CA LYS A 342 18.56 -39.33 15.08
C LYS A 342 18.07 -40.73 15.45
N THR A 343 17.69 -40.90 16.71
CA THR A 343 17.03 -42.12 17.16
C THR A 343 15.60 -42.10 16.61
N GLY A 344 15.31 -43.05 15.72
CA GLY A 344 14.00 -43.15 15.10
C GLY A 344 12.89 -43.29 16.15
N ARG A 345 11.83 -42.51 15.95
CA ARG A 345 10.50 -42.83 16.47
C ARG A 345 9.70 -43.48 15.36
#